data_a01471260e1b3dfe59b6a7229a5d39f3
#
_entry.id   a01471260e1b3dfe59b6a7229a5d39f3
#
_cell.length_a   1.000
_cell.length_b   1.000
_cell.length_c   1.000
_cell.angle_alpha   90.00
_cell.angle_beta   90.00
_cell.angle_gamma   90.00
#
_symmetry.space_group_name_H-M   'P 1'
#
loop_
_entity.id
_entity.type
_entity.pdbx_description
1 polymer ?
#
loop_
_entity_poly.entity_id
_entity_poly.type
_entity_poly.pdbx_seq_one_letter_code
_entity_poly.pdbx_strand_id
1 'polypeptide(L)'
;MFWRKFKKIMLWVLIAALVTAVVVAFVKISKIEKTKDVGITSYSIGALDVDGKEIKDEHALRSKHLSADKFNKIVIQDKPDVTYQIFYYNADKKFIGKSADLSADTTELEKTQTVETVTENVKYFRVVIKVTDTAKKVTIFNMNKYVNQVTVTLNK
;
A
#
# COMPACT_ATOMS: atom_id res chain seq x y z
N MET A 1 -48.38 -14.93 -37.33
CA MET A 1 -48.20 -13.57 -36.73
C MET A 1 -47.58 -13.59 -35.32
N PHE A 2 -47.91 -14.57 -34.50
CA PHE A 2 -47.43 -14.77 -33.12
C PHE A 2 -45.89 -14.97 -33.01
N TRP A 3 -45.31 -15.78 -33.88
CA TRP A 3 -43.87 -16.13 -33.88
C TRP A 3 -42.92 -14.95 -34.12
N ARG A 4 -43.36 -13.96 -34.94
CA ARG A 4 -42.57 -12.71 -35.16
C ARG A 4 -42.58 -11.79 -33.94
N LYS A 5 -43.70 -11.71 -33.22
CA LYS A 5 -43.79 -10.93 -31.97
C LYS A 5 -42.95 -11.56 -30.86
N PHE A 6 -42.98 -12.90 -30.75
CA PHE A 6 -42.20 -13.65 -29.78
C PHE A 6 -40.70 -13.46 -29.98
N LYS A 7 -40.19 -13.53 -31.22
CA LYS A 7 -38.77 -13.25 -31.52
C LYS A 7 -38.35 -11.83 -31.15
N LYS A 8 -39.20 -10.83 -31.35
CA LYS A 8 -38.91 -9.46 -30.96
C LYS A 8 -38.84 -9.31 -29.44
N ILE A 9 -39.74 -9.91 -28.70
CA ILE A 9 -39.74 -9.87 -27.24
C ILE A 9 -38.47 -10.56 -26.68
N MET A 10 -38.14 -11.75 -27.19
CA MET A 10 -36.91 -12.46 -26.83
C MET A 10 -35.66 -11.61 -27.08
N LEU A 11 -35.60 -10.92 -28.22
CA LEU A 11 -34.46 -10.04 -28.55
C LEU A 11 -34.33 -8.90 -27.55
N TRP A 12 -35.44 -8.25 -27.16
CA TRP A 12 -35.41 -7.18 -26.16
C TRP A 12 -35.04 -7.66 -24.78
N VAL A 13 -35.47 -8.85 -24.37
CA VAL A 13 -35.04 -9.47 -23.10
C VAL A 13 -33.54 -9.77 -23.10
N LEU A 14 -33.00 -10.28 -24.21
CA LEU A 14 -31.57 -10.53 -24.38
C LEU A 14 -30.76 -9.24 -24.30
N ILE A 15 -31.20 -8.18 -24.97
CA ILE A 15 -30.54 -6.87 -24.92
C ILE A 15 -30.56 -6.30 -23.50
N ALA A 16 -31.70 -6.37 -22.81
CA ALA A 16 -31.81 -5.90 -21.42
C ALA A 16 -30.87 -6.68 -20.48
N ALA A 17 -30.80 -8.01 -20.62
CA ALA A 17 -29.88 -8.84 -19.85
C ALA A 17 -28.40 -8.47 -20.10
N LEU A 18 -28.05 -8.20 -21.36
CA LEU A 18 -26.71 -7.84 -21.77
C LEU A 18 -26.29 -6.45 -21.22
N VAL A 19 -27.19 -5.47 -21.28
CA VAL A 19 -26.99 -4.13 -20.70
C VAL A 19 -26.81 -4.23 -19.19
N THR A 20 -27.63 -5.04 -18.51
CA THR A 20 -27.52 -5.23 -17.06
C THR A 20 -26.16 -5.87 -16.68
N ALA A 21 -25.71 -6.87 -17.45
CA ALA A 21 -24.41 -7.51 -17.22
C ALA A 21 -23.25 -6.53 -17.42
N VAL A 22 -23.32 -5.68 -18.45
CA VAL A 22 -22.30 -4.63 -18.70
C VAL A 22 -22.29 -3.60 -17.58
N VAL A 23 -23.44 -3.13 -17.10
CA VAL A 23 -23.52 -2.17 -15.99
C VAL A 23 -22.96 -2.79 -14.70
N VAL A 24 -23.30 -4.05 -14.39
CA VAL A 24 -22.76 -4.74 -13.21
C VAL A 24 -21.23 -4.92 -13.33
N ALA A 25 -20.73 -5.27 -14.51
CA ALA A 25 -19.29 -5.36 -14.75
C ALA A 25 -18.61 -4.00 -14.59
N PHE A 26 -19.21 -2.92 -15.11
CA PHE A 26 -18.66 -1.57 -14.97
C PHE A 26 -18.65 -1.10 -13.52
N VAL A 27 -19.69 -1.38 -12.73
CA VAL A 27 -19.75 -1.08 -11.30
C VAL A 27 -18.72 -1.90 -10.52
N LYS A 28 -18.49 -3.17 -10.87
CA LYS A 28 -17.43 -3.98 -10.26
C LYS A 28 -16.03 -3.46 -10.61
N ILE A 29 -15.80 -3.04 -11.86
CA ILE A 29 -14.52 -2.49 -12.30
C ILE A 29 -14.26 -1.12 -11.66
N SER A 30 -15.28 -0.28 -11.48
CA SER A 30 -15.14 1.02 -10.81
C SER A 30 -14.93 0.91 -9.29
N LYS A 31 -15.30 -0.23 -8.70
CA LYS A 31 -15.02 -0.57 -7.29
C LYS A 31 -13.69 -1.29 -7.09
N ILE A 32 -12.95 -1.62 -8.15
CA ILE A 32 -11.54 -2.00 -8.01
C ILE A 32 -10.84 -0.73 -7.51
N GLU A 33 -10.60 -0.69 -6.22
CA GLU A 33 -9.83 0.35 -5.58
C GLU A 33 -8.55 0.54 -6.38
N LYS A 34 -8.33 1.77 -6.84
CA LYS A 34 -7.09 2.12 -7.54
C LYS A 34 -5.99 2.17 -6.49
N THR A 35 -5.50 1.00 -6.13
CA THR A 35 -4.34 0.87 -5.27
C THR A 35 -3.12 1.31 -6.06
N LYS A 36 -2.35 2.21 -5.49
CA LYS A 36 -1.07 2.62 -6.04
C LYS A 36 0.02 2.23 -5.07
N ASP A 37 0.85 1.29 -5.47
CA ASP A 37 2.02 0.93 -4.72
C ASP A 37 3.02 2.08 -4.70
N VAL A 38 3.58 2.33 -3.52
CA VAL A 38 4.66 3.30 -3.35
C VAL A 38 5.93 2.66 -3.87
N GLY A 39 6.27 3.01 -5.10
CA GLY A 39 7.45 2.45 -5.77
C GLY A 39 8.78 2.90 -5.17
N ILE A 40 9.83 2.24 -5.60
CA ILE A 40 11.21 2.44 -5.14
C ILE A 40 11.70 3.89 -5.22
N THR A 41 11.24 4.67 -6.19
CA THR A 41 11.60 6.08 -6.35
C THR A 41 11.16 6.97 -5.19
N SER A 42 10.29 6.44 -4.32
CA SER A 42 9.84 7.13 -3.11
C SER A 42 10.73 6.88 -1.90
N TYR A 43 11.74 6.02 -2.01
CA TYR A 43 12.66 5.67 -0.93
C TYR A 43 14.07 6.23 -1.16
N SER A 44 14.78 6.47 -0.06
CA SER A 44 16.19 6.83 -0.03
C SER A 44 16.90 6.06 1.10
N ILE A 45 18.20 5.81 0.94
CA ILE A 45 19.00 5.14 1.96
C ILE A 45 19.13 6.04 3.19
N GLY A 46 18.87 5.49 4.37
CA GLY A 46 18.91 6.15 5.64
C GLY A 46 17.70 5.85 6.51
N ALA A 47 17.73 6.27 7.75
CA ALA A 47 16.66 6.11 8.73
C ALA A 47 16.10 7.47 9.18
N LEU A 48 15.19 7.41 10.15
CA LEU A 48 14.69 8.56 10.92
C LEU A 48 15.05 8.33 12.39
N ASP A 49 15.42 9.39 13.09
CA ASP A 49 15.66 9.36 14.53
C ASP A 49 14.33 9.34 15.32
N VAL A 50 14.44 9.42 16.63
CA VAL A 50 13.29 9.41 17.55
C VAL A 50 12.36 10.60 17.36
N ASP A 51 12.85 11.70 16.80
CA ASP A 51 12.12 12.92 16.51
C ASP A 51 11.67 13.01 15.04
N GLY A 52 11.84 11.95 14.27
CA GLY A 52 11.46 11.89 12.87
C GLY A 52 12.39 12.67 11.93
N LYS A 53 13.59 13.05 12.37
CA LYS A 53 14.60 13.70 11.54
C LYS A 53 15.44 12.70 10.78
N GLU A 54 15.91 13.09 9.62
CA GLU A 54 16.71 12.23 8.76
C GLU A 54 18.11 11.98 9.31
N ILE A 55 18.47 10.71 9.41
CA ILE A 55 19.81 10.27 9.80
C ILE A 55 20.42 9.34 8.75
N LYS A 56 21.76 9.30 8.73
CA LYS A 56 22.48 8.34 7.89
C LYS A 56 22.41 6.96 8.54
N ASP A 57 21.96 5.99 7.80
CA ASP A 57 21.94 4.59 8.20
C ASP A 57 22.04 3.73 6.93
N GLU A 58 23.11 2.97 6.82
CA GLU A 58 23.36 2.11 5.65
C GLU A 58 22.59 0.79 5.69
N HIS A 59 21.85 0.54 6.77
CA HIS A 59 21.00 -0.66 6.93
C HIS A 59 19.51 -0.33 6.85
N ALA A 60 19.16 0.90 6.46
CA ALA A 60 17.78 1.32 6.40
C ALA A 60 17.43 2.09 5.12
N LEU A 61 16.15 2.06 4.82
CA LEU A 61 15.50 2.84 3.78
C LEU A 61 14.39 3.68 4.41
N ARG A 62 14.27 4.94 4.03
CA ARG A 62 13.16 5.80 4.44
C ARG A 62 12.38 6.29 3.24
N SER A 63 11.06 6.32 3.35
CA SER A 63 10.21 6.90 2.32
C SER A 63 10.24 8.43 2.36
N LYS A 64 9.80 9.07 1.28
CA LYS A 64 9.35 10.47 1.31
C LYS A 64 8.10 10.59 2.18
N HIS A 65 7.65 11.83 2.44
CA HIS A 65 6.35 12.07 3.06
C HIS A 65 5.24 11.58 2.13
N LEU A 66 4.41 10.68 2.63
CA LEU A 66 3.25 10.11 1.95
C LEU A 66 2.00 10.71 2.57
N SER A 67 0.99 11.04 1.76
CA SER A 67 -0.26 11.60 2.28
C SER A 67 -1.04 10.55 3.03
N ALA A 68 -1.44 10.85 4.25
CA ALA A 68 -2.26 9.98 5.08
C ALA A 68 -3.72 9.87 4.57
N ASP A 69 -4.21 10.89 3.83
CA ASP A 69 -5.56 10.87 3.24
C ASP A 69 -5.72 9.75 2.19
N LYS A 70 -4.59 9.27 1.67
CA LYS A 70 -4.53 8.19 0.69
C LYS A 70 -3.97 6.89 1.26
N PHE A 71 -3.60 6.91 2.53
CA PHE A 71 -3.06 5.74 3.19
C PHE A 71 -4.18 4.79 3.57
N ASN A 72 -3.98 3.56 3.25
CA ASN A 72 -4.94 2.53 3.56
C ASN A 72 -4.28 1.33 4.20
N LYS A 73 -3.13 0.91 3.68
CA LYS A 73 -2.61 -0.40 4.01
C LYS A 73 -1.10 -0.48 3.81
N ILE A 74 -0.41 -1.09 4.76
CA ILE A 74 0.95 -1.59 4.57
C ILE A 74 0.88 -3.11 4.60
N VAL A 75 1.44 -3.72 3.57
CA VAL A 75 1.51 -5.18 3.44
C VAL A 75 2.96 -5.58 3.49
N ILE A 76 3.30 -6.51 4.39
CA ILE A 76 4.59 -7.17 4.39
C ILE A 76 4.41 -8.52 3.69
N GLN A 77 5.20 -8.75 2.66
CA GLN A 77 5.22 -10.01 1.94
C GLN A 77 6.20 -10.99 2.58
N ASP A 78 6.05 -12.26 2.24
CA ASP A 78 6.71 -13.41 2.83
C ASP A 78 8.21 -13.29 3.13
N LYS A 79 8.60 -13.79 4.29
CA LYS A 79 10.00 -13.92 4.77
C LYS A 79 10.79 -12.61 4.66
N PRO A 80 10.34 -11.54 5.26
CA PRO A 80 11.04 -10.28 5.17
C PRO A 80 12.36 -10.35 5.91
N ASP A 81 13.44 -10.06 5.18
CA ASP A 81 14.74 -9.73 5.79
C ASP A 81 14.72 -8.34 6.45
N VAL A 82 13.53 -7.83 6.75
CA VAL A 82 13.33 -6.44 7.16
C VAL A 82 12.30 -6.31 8.29
N THR A 83 12.47 -5.27 9.10
CA THR A 83 11.42 -4.71 9.94
C THR A 83 11.01 -3.36 9.37
N TYR A 84 9.86 -2.86 9.75
CA TYR A 84 9.46 -1.52 9.36
C TYR A 84 8.88 -0.74 10.53
N GLN A 85 8.94 0.59 10.43
CA GLN A 85 8.40 1.53 11.39
C GLN A 85 7.73 2.68 10.65
N ILE A 86 6.58 3.13 11.15
CA ILE A 86 5.82 4.23 10.57
C ILE A 86 6.00 5.45 11.44
N PHE A 87 6.36 6.56 10.82
CA PHE A 87 6.48 7.87 11.45
C PHE A 87 5.34 8.76 10.98
N TYR A 88 4.66 9.40 11.90
CA TYR A 88 3.46 10.22 11.66
C TYR A 88 3.79 11.71 11.76
N TYR A 89 3.19 12.48 10.87
CA TYR A 89 3.42 13.92 10.76
C TYR A 89 2.09 14.66 10.57
N ASN A 90 2.01 15.89 11.12
CA ASN A 90 0.86 16.78 10.95
C ASN A 90 0.87 17.48 9.58
N ALA A 91 -0.05 18.44 9.38
CA ALA A 91 -0.17 19.21 8.14
C ALA A 91 1.10 20.03 7.80
N ASP A 92 1.82 20.51 8.82
CA ASP A 92 3.07 21.24 8.67
C ASP A 92 4.30 20.35 8.52
N LYS A 93 4.09 19.03 8.37
CA LYS A 93 5.15 18.00 8.35
C LYS A 93 6.01 17.98 9.62
N LYS A 94 5.44 18.39 10.76
CA LYS A 94 6.07 18.21 12.05
C LYS A 94 5.78 16.80 12.57
N PHE A 95 6.79 16.15 13.10
CA PHE A 95 6.69 14.83 13.70
C PHE A 95 5.71 14.84 14.88
N ILE A 96 4.83 13.84 14.95
CA ILE A 96 3.81 13.69 16.00
C ILE A 96 4.08 12.42 16.81
N GLY A 97 4.56 11.37 16.17
CA GLY A 97 4.77 10.07 16.80
C GLY A 97 5.15 8.99 15.80
N LYS A 98 5.39 7.80 16.29
CA LYS A 98 5.76 6.65 15.48
C LYS A 98 5.15 5.36 16.00
N SER A 99 5.02 4.36 15.14
CA SER A 99 4.65 3.01 15.54
C SER A 99 5.78 2.31 16.30
N ALA A 100 5.47 1.19 16.96
CA ALA A 100 6.50 0.22 17.32
C ALA A 100 7.21 -0.32 16.07
N ASP A 101 8.36 -0.98 16.25
CA ASP A 101 8.96 -1.77 15.18
C ASP A 101 8.04 -2.94 14.85
N LEU A 102 7.67 -3.04 13.58
CA LEU A 102 6.75 -4.05 13.08
C LEU A 102 7.55 -5.03 12.22
N SER A 103 7.34 -6.32 12.46
CA SER A 103 7.91 -7.38 11.66
C SER A 103 6.80 -8.37 11.27
N ALA A 104 6.95 -9.01 10.12
CA ALA A 104 6.11 -10.16 9.84
C ALA A 104 6.50 -11.30 10.78
N ASP A 105 5.51 -11.95 11.37
CA ASP A 105 5.76 -13.19 12.11
C ASP A 105 6.16 -14.27 11.11
N THR A 106 7.42 -14.73 11.23
CA THR A 106 8.03 -15.68 10.29
C THR A 106 7.48 -17.09 10.41
N THR A 107 6.63 -17.35 11.39
CA THR A 107 6.09 -18.70 11.68
C THR A 107 4.90 -19.08 10.81
N GLU A 108 4.24 -18.11 10.16
CA GLU A 108 3.12 -18.38 9.27
C GLU A 108 3.40 -17.80 7.87
N LEU A 109 3.51 -18.69 6.91
CA LEU A 109 3.48 -18.41 5.48
C LEU A 109 2.17 -17.66 5.15
N GLU A 110 2.27 -16.46 4.56
CA GLU A 110 1.15 -15.65 4.06
C GLU A 110 0.50 -14.63 5.03
N LYS A 111 1.11 -14.21 6.13
CA LYS A 111 0.52 -13.13 6.91
C LYS A 111 0.80 -11.75 6.31
N THR A 112 -0.25 -11.21 5.77
CA THR A 112 -0.38 -9.80 5.46
C THR A 112 -0.65 -9.03 6.75
N GLN A 113 0.28 -8.22 7.23
CA GLN A 113 0.01 -7.28 8.32
C GLN A 113 -0.61 -6.02 7.74
N THR A 114 -1.84 -5.73 8.13
CA THR A 114 -2.50 -4.48 7.81
C THR A 114 -2.33 -3.55 9.00
N VAL A 115 -1.72 -2.41 8.78
CA VAL A 115 -1.66 -1.35 9.80
C VAL A 115 -2.77 -0.37 9.49
N GLU A 116 -3.83 -0.47 10.26
CA GLU A 116 -4.87 0.53 10.29
C GLU A 116 -4.49 1.55 11.36
N THR A 117 -4.42 2.79 11.03
CA THR A 117 -4.85 3.91 11.83
C THR A 117 -4.13 5.18 11.52
N VAL A 118 -4.86 6.08 11.06
CA VAL A 118 -4.45 7.46 11.04
C VAL A 118 -5.33 8.19 12.05
N THR A 119 -4.73 8.72 13.11
CA THR A 119 -5.43 9.64 14.00
C THR A 119 -5.79 10.92 13.23
N GLU A 120 -6.86 11.61 13.59
CA GLU A 120 -7.36 12.80 12.87
C GLU A 120 -6.29 13.89 12.62
N ASN A 121 -5.25 13.94 13.44
CA ASN A 121 -4.17 14.93 13.32
C ASN A 121 -3.05 14.50 12.37
N VAL A 122 -3.01 13.25 11.92
CA VAL A 122 -1.99 12.75 10.99
C VAL A 122 -2.37 13.12 9.58
N LYS A 123 -1.53 13.90 8.89
CA LYS A 123 -1.71 14.28 7.49
C LYS A 123 -0.67 13.66 6.56
N TYR A 124 0.48 13.33 7.13
CA TYR A 124 1.55 12.64 6.40
C TYR A 124 2.11 11.52 7.26
N PHE A 125 2.69 10.55 6.59
CA PHE A 125 3.48 9.51 7.23
C PHE A 125 4.72 9.19 6.39
N ARG A 126 5.71 8.57 7.02
CA ARG A 126 6.89 8.02 6.37
C ARG A 126 7.10 6.60 6.87
N VAL A 127 7.59 5.74 6.01
CA VAL A 127 7.93 4.36 6.34
C VAL A 127 9.45 4.24 6.36
N VAL A 128 9.98 3.69 7.44
CA VAL A 128 11.38 3.28 7.55
C VAL A 128 11.42 1.77 7.50
N ILE A 129 12.20 1.24 6.59
CA ILE A 129 12.44 -0.19 6.41
C ILE A 129 13.87 -0.45 6.89
N LYS A 130 14.04 -1.31 7.88
CA LYS A 130 15.36 -1.69 8.41
C LYS A 130 15.66 -3.13 8.05
N VAL A 131 16.86 -3.37 7.54
CA VAL A 131 17.37 -4.70 7.27
C VAL A 131 17.75 -5.37 8.60
N THR A 132 17.25 -6.57 8.84
CA THR A 132 17.48 -7.31 10.09
C THR A 132 18.90 -7.85 10.20
N ASP A 133 19.50 -8.19 9.06
CA ASP A 133 20.87 -8.67 9.00
C ASP A 133 21.85 -7.48 8.93
N THR A 134 22.50 -7.17 10.02
CA THR A 134 23.46 -6.06 10.14
C THR A 134 24.74 -6.25 9.31
N ALA A 135 24.99 -7.44 8.79
CA ALA A 135 26.08 -7.66 7.84
C ALA A 135 25.76 -7.19 6.42
N LYS A 136 24.47 -6.93 6.13
CA LYS A 136 24.00 -6.54 4.80
C LYS A 136 23.70 -5.05 4.74
N LYS A 137 24.48 -4.32 3.96
CA LYS A 137 24.25 -2.91 3.69
C LYS A 137 23.25 -2.71 2.55
N VAL A 138 22.44 -1.67 2.68
CA VAL A 138 21.55 -1.21 1.62
C VAL A 138 22.33 -0.34 0.65
N THR A 139 22.21 -0.65 -0.62
CA THR A 139 22.82 0.09 -1.73
C THR A 139 21.77 0.39 -2.79
N ILE A 140 22.07 1.31 -3.70
CA ILE A 140 21.18 1.59 -4.85
C ILE A 140 20.91 0.34 -5.72
N PHE A 141 21.79 -0.64 -5.69
CA PHE A 141 21.67 -1.87 -6.51
C PHE A 141 20.79 -2.94 -5.85
N ASN A 142 20.68 -2.93 -4.51
CA ASN A 142 19.91 -3.95 -3.78
C ASN A 142 18.66 -3.41 -3.08
N MET A 143 18.43 -2.09 -3.06
CA MET A 143 17.30 -1.48 -2.36
C MET A 143 15.94 -2.00 -2.87
N ASN A 144 15.85 -2.35 -4.16
CA ASN A 144 14.63 -2.95 -4.73
C ASN A 144 14.20 -4.21 -3.99
N LYS A 145 15.16 -5.04 -3.60
CA LYS A 145 14.88 -6.28 -2.87
C LYS A 145 14.14 -6.00 -1.58
N TYR A 146 14.55 -4.97 -0.84
CA TYR A 146 13.97 -4.65 0.48
C TYR A 146 12.67 -3.85 0.37
N VAL A 147 12.60 -2.90 -0.57
CA VAL A 147 11.35 -2.16 -0.82
C VAL A 147 10.22 -3.08 -1.25
N ASN A 148 10.51 -4.08 -2.08
CA ASN A 148 9.49 -5.02 -2.55
C ASN A 148 8.99 -5.98 -1.44
N GLN A 149 9.69 -6.09 -0.32
CA GLN A 149 9.20 -6.86 0.84
C GLN A 149 8.17 -6.09 1.67
N VAL A 150 8.09 -4.77 1.49
CA VAL A 150 7.13 -3.91 2.20
C VAL A 150 6.32 -3.13 1.17
N THR A 151 5.15 -3.60 0.86
CA THR A 151 4.25 -2.90 -0.07
C THR A 151 3.39 -1.91 0.69
N VAL A 152 3.51 -0.64 0.34
CA VAL A 152 2.64 0.42 0.84
C VAL A 152 1.58 0.71 -0.20
N THR A 153 0.34 0.38 0.13
CA THR A 153 -0.81 0.57 -0.75
C THR A 153 -1.55 1.84 -0.34
N LEU A 154 -1.74 2.73 -1.28
CA LEU A 154 -2.50 3.96 -1.10
C LEU A 154 -3.86 3.81 -1.76
N ASN A 155 -4.94 4.04 -1.02
CA ASN A 155 -6.28 4.15 -1.59
C ASN A 155 -6.50 5.54 -2.20
N LYS A 156 -7.28 5.55 -3.26
CA LYS A 156 -7.92 6.75 -3.79
C LYS A 156 -9.36 6.83 -3.30
#